data_f51068865df0583a2f69da73ceeeece8
#
_entry.id   f51068865df0583a2f69da73ceeeece8
#
_cell.length_a   1.000
_cell.length_b   1.000
_cell.length_c   1.000
_cell.angle_alpha   90.00
_cell.angle_beta   90.00
_cell.angle_gamma   90.00
#
_symmetry.space_group_name_H-M   'P 1'
#
loop_
_entity.id
_entity.type
_entity.pdbx_description
1 polymer ?
#
loop_
_entity_poly.entity_id
_entity_poly.type
_entity_poly.pdbx_seq_one_letter_code
_entity_poly.pdbx_strand_id
1 'polypeptide(L)'
;MMKPLPILLLGVSLWFSQQAPPAPARGPANMPAHDRHEGLVIAADPCLDAARSKSLFGKKNPYEAGILALEVFIKNETPQPMRMDLSSVRLEVPLSDGGSQKLESLQPREVATLIVYPAGAPNPSSGRRLPGGIVVPLHDKKVDQVSEEIRPRALDADIVPPLATIHGYLFFNLSHNFKLAADSTLYVPDIKIIPGNKPLMFFEVALAPAVPETPASPPATSP
;
A
#
# COMPACT_ATOMS: atom_id res chain seq x y z
N MET A 1 18.71 76.93 18.62
CA MET A 1 19.31 75.66 19.08
C MET A 1 18.37 74.51 18.75
N MET A 2 18.55 73.89 17.62
CA MET A 2 17.73 72.69 17.17
C MET A 2 18.51 71.45 17.50
N LYS A 3 17.90 70.52 18.28
CA LYS A 3 18.45 69.18 18.57
C LYS A 3 18.06 68.23 17.47
N PRO A 4 18.97 67.42 16.93
CA PRO A 4 18.61 66.34 15.96
C PRO A 4 18.01 65.17 16.69
N LEU A 5 16.94 64.61 16.09
CA LEU A 5 16.24 63.37 16.47
C LEU A 5 16.99 62.19 15.87
N PRO A 6 17.27 61.08 16.60
CA PRO A 6 17.87 59.91 16.03
C PRO A 6 16.82 59.07 15.30
N ILE A 7 17.06 58.75 14.04
CA ILE A 7 16.28 57.83 13.23
C ILE A 7 16.68 56.40 13.64
N LEU A 8 15.74 55.66 14.24
CA LEU A 8 15.89 54.26 14.60
C LEU A 8 15.53 53.41 13.38
N LEU A 9 16.54 52.86 12.72
CA LEU A 9 16.37 51.88 11.63
C LEU A 9 16.01 50.50 12.22
N LEU A 10 14.73 50.13 12.14
CA LEU A 10 14.27 48.78 12.43
C LEU A 10 14.63 47.84 11.25
N GLY A 11 15.67 47.04 11.44
CA GLY A 11 16.02 45.95 10.52
C GLY A 11 15.03 44.82 10.62
N VAL A 12 14.17 44.65 9.60
CA VAL A 12 13.28 43.50 9.45
C VAL A 12 14.10 42.34 8.85
N SER A 13 14.50 41.40 9.70
CA SER A 13 15.14 40.17 9.28
C SER A 13 14.07 39.24 8.70
N LEU A 14 13.97 39.17 7.37
CA LEU A 14 13.18 38.18 6.66
C LEU A 14 13.82 36.77 6.82
N TRP A 15 13.28 35.99 7.73
CA TRP A 15 13.59 34.56 7.82
C TRP A 15 12.93 33.86 6.64
N PHE A 16 13.68 33.63 5.56
CA PHE A 16 13.30 32.68 4.53
C PHE A 16 13.35 31.27 5.15
N SER A 17 12.19 30.74 5.53
CA SER A 17 12.04 29.32 5.81
C SER A 17 12.39 28.57 4.51
N GLN A 18 13.58 28.00 4.43
CA GLN A 18 13.94 27.03 3.39
C GLN A 18 13.06 25.80 3.59
N GLN A 19 11.95 25.78 2.88
CA GLN A 19 11.14 24.58 2.73
C GLN A 19 12.00 23.55 2.02
N ALA A 20 12.32 22.45 2.73
CA ALA A 20 13.00 21.33 2.11
C ALA A 20 12.25 20.91 0.83
N PRO A 21 12.96 20.63 -0.28
CA PRO A 21 12.30 20.21 -1.50
C PRO A 21 11.41 19.01 -1.19
N PRO A 22 10.17 18.96 -1.72
CA PRO A 22 9.29 17.81 -1.53
C PRO A 22 10.04 16.55 -1.96
N ALA A 23 10.02 15.53 -1.10
CA ALA A 23 10.60 14.23 -1.44
C ALA A 23 10.06 13.79 -2.81
N PRO A 24 10.91 13.24 -3.70
CA PRO A 24 10.48 12.83 -5.03
C PRO A 24 9.27 11.92 -4.88
N ALA A 25 8.20 12.23 -5.62
CA ALA A 25 6.99 11.44 -5.62
C ALA A 25 7.37 9.99 -5.95
N ARG A 26 7.08 9.05 -5.03
CA ARG A 26 7.31 7.63 -5.25
C ARG A 26 6.46 7.21 -6.44
N GLY A 27 7.10 6.83 -7.53
CA GLY A 27 6.43 6.29 -8.70
C GLY A 27 6.73 4.80 -8.83
N PRO A 28 5.90 4.02 -9.57
CA PRO A 28 6.07 2.58 -9.72
C PRO A 28 7.43 2.16 -10.24
N ALA A 29 8.09 2.99 -11.06
CA ALA A 29 9.43 2.71 -11.58
C ALA A 29 10.56 2.75 -10.54
N ASN A 30 10.31 3.35 -9.37
CA ASN A 30 11.29 3.50 -8.30
C ASN A 30 11.06 2.54 -7.12
N MET A 31 10.10 1.64 -7.26
CA MET A 31 9.80 0.63 -6.24
C MET A 31 10.62 -0.63 -6.51
N PRO A 32 11.25 -1.23 -5.47
CA PRO A 32 12.06 -2.42 -5.62
C PRO A 32 11.25 -3.64 -6.05
N ALA A 33 10.00 -3.74 -5.59
CA ALA A 33 9.09 -4.83 -5.93
C ALA A 33 8.13 -4.36 -7.04
N HIS A 34 8.27 -4.91 -8.24
CA HIS A 34 7.35 -4.64 -9.35
C HIS A 34 7.34 -5.78 -10.36
N ASP A 35 6.23 -5.89 -11.07
CA ASP A 35 6.07 -6.75 -12.25
C ASP A 35 5.55 -5.90 -13.42
N ARG A 36 6.08 -6.12 -14.63
CA ARG A 36 5.78 -5.33 -15.81
C ARG A 36 5.68 -6.20 -17.05
N HIS A 37 4.49 -6.32 -17.59
CA HIS A 37 4.23 -6.92 -18.90
C HIS A 37 2.92 -6.42 -19.50
N GLU A 38 2.66 -6.72 -20.77
CA GLU A 38 1.43 -6.38 -21.51
C GLU A 38 0.98 -4.90 -21.37
N GLY A 39 1.94 -3.98 -21.13
CA GLY A 39 1.65 -2.55 -20.99
C GLY A 39 1.06 -2.11 -19.64
N LEU A 40 1.12 -2.99 -18.63
CA LEU A 40 0.78 -2.68 -17.25
C LEU A 40 2.01 -2.85 -16.35
N VAL A 41 2.14 -1.96 -15.38
CA VAL A 41 3.15 -2.06 -14.31
C VAL A 41 2.44 -2.08 -12.99
N ILE A 42 2.68 -3.12 -12.20
CA ILE A 42 2.21 -3.20 -10.81
C ILE A 42 3.43 -3.18 -9.91
N ALA A 43 3.45 -2.24 -8.97
CA ALA A 43 4.51 -2.12 -7.99
C ALA A 43 3.93 -2.09 -6.59
N ALA A 44 4.64 -2.69 -5.62
CA ALA A 44 4.18 -2.82 -4.26
C ALA A 44 5.29 -2.49 -3.25
N ASP A 45 4.94 -1.85 -2.13
CA ASP A 45 5.85 -1.53 -1.03
C ASP A 45 5.19 -1.86 0.31
N PRO A 46 5.63 -2.92 1.00
CA PRO A 46 5.05 -3.31 2.28
C PRO A 46 5.42 -2.32 3.39
N CYS A 47 4.43 -1.85 4.14
CA CYS A 47 4.62 -1.01 5.31
C CYS A 47 4.98 -1.88 6.53
N LEU A 48 6.25 -2.26 6.66
CA LEU A 48 6.76 -3.14 7.73
C LEU A 48 7.25 -2.38 8.97
N ASP A 49 7.23 -1.06 8.93
CA ASP A 49 7.69 -0.19 10.01
C ASP A 49 6.51 0.43 10.77
N ALA A 50 6.49 0.26 12.10
CA ALA A 50 5.44 0.78 12.96
C ALA A 50 5.36 2.32 12.96
N ALA A 51 6.50 3.02 12.87
CA ALA A 51 6.55 4.49 12.83
C ALA A 51 6.02 5.01 11.49
N ARG A 52 6.40 4.38 10.37
CA ARG A 52 5.85 4.66 9.05
C ARG A 52 4.34 4.46 9.02
N SER A 53 3.85 3.31 9.51
CA SER A 53 2.42 3.01 9.57
C SER A 53 1.67 4.03 10.43
N LYS A 54 2.22 4.39 11.59
CA LYS A 54 1.65 5.43 12.47
C LYS A 54 1.63 6.82 11.80
N SER A 55 2.64 7.18 11.02
CA SER A 55 2.65 8.45 10.28
C SER A 55 1.58 8.49 9.19
N LEU A 56 1.28 7.36 8.56
CA LEU A 56 0.28 7.23 7.50
C LEU A 56 -1.15 7.18 8.05
N PHE A 57 -1.39 6.38 9.10
CA PHE A 57 -2.74 6.06 9.59
C PHE A 57 -3.07 6.70 10.94
N GLY A 58 -2.12 7.38 11.58
CA GLY A 58 -2.33 8.06 12.86
C GLY A 58 -2.67 7.09 14.00
N LYS A 59 -3.73 7.42 14.76
CA LYS A 59 -4.21 6.61 15.89
C LYS A 59 -4.90 5.31 15.48
N LYS A 60 -5.31 5.19 14.21
CA LYS A 60 -6.01 4.00 13.66
C LYS A 60 -5.04 3.16 12.84
N ASN A 61 -3.93 2.81 13.46
CA ASN A 61 -2.80 2.15 12.85
C ASN A 61 -3.08 0.66 12.58
N PRO A 62 -3.18 0.21 11.31
CA PRO A 62 -3.37 -1.21 10.97
C PRO A 62 -2.26 -2.10 11.51
N TYR A 63 -1.02 -1.62 11.56
CA TYR A 63 0.14 -2.36 12.05
C TYR A 63 -0.06 -2.84 13.51
N GLU A 64 -0.63 -2.00 14.39
CA GLU A 64 -0.92 -2.36 15.77
C GLU A 64 -2.01 -3.44 15.91
N ALA A 65 -2.81 -3.63 14.87
CA ALA A 65 -3.81 -4.70 14.78
C ALA A 65 -3.30 -5.95 14.06
N GLY A 66 -2.00 -6.04 13.76
CA GLY A 66 -1.40 -7.18 13.05
C GLY A 66 -1.69 -7.20 11.55
N ILE A 67 -2.10 -6.07 10.99
CA ILE A 67 -2.49 -5.93 9.58
C ILE A 67 -1.35 -5.26 8.81
N LEU A 68 -0.90 -5.90 7.74
CA LEU A 68 -0.01 -5.33 6.75
C LEU A 68 -0.79 -4.36 5.87
N ALA A 69 -0.35 -3.10 5.82
CA ALA A 69 -0.74 -2.14 4.78
C ALA A 69 0.28 -2.21 3.65
N LEU A 70 -0.12 -2.71 2.49
CA LEU A 70 0.70 -2.84 1.31
C LEU A 70 0.38 -1.68 0.36
N GLU A 71 1.32 -0.77 0.15
CA GLU A 71 1.19 0.33 -0.80
C GLU A 71 1.32 -0.22 -2.22
N VAL A 72 0.32 0.02 -3.07
CA VAL A 72 0.27 -0.51 -4.44
C VAL A 72 0.10 0.62 -5.43
N PHE A 73 0.92 0.60 -6.48
CA PHE A 73 0.81 1.47 -7.65
C PHE A 73 0.54 0.60 -8.87
N ILE A 74 -0.44 1.00 -9.66
CA ILE A 74 -0.82 0.31 -10.89
C ILE A 74 -0.81 1.34 -12.01
N LYS A 75 0.15 1.21 -12.93
CA LYS A 75 0.33 2.11 -14.07
C LYS A 75 -0.07 1.42 -15.35
N ASN A 76 -1.07 1.95 -16.02
CA ASN A 76 -1.45 1.53 -17.36
C ASN A 76 -0.67 2.36 -18.39
N GLU A 77 0.17 1.70 -19.17
CA GLU A 77 0.98 2.33 -20.23
C GLU A 77 0.33 2.23 -21.62
N THR A 78 -0.90 1.73 -21.68
CA THR A 78 -1.65 1.56 -22.94
C THR A 78 -2.70 2.66 -23.13
N PRO A 79 -3.15 2.90 -24.37
CA PRO A 79 -4.24 3.83 -24.66
C PRO A 79 -5.64 3.27 -24.34
N GLN A 80 -5.74 2.06 -23.79
CA GLN A 80 -7.02 1.42 -23.47
C GLN A 80 -7.19 1.30 -21.96
N PRO A 81 -8.40 1.52 -21.41
CA PRO A 81 -8.66 1.28 -20.01
C PRO A 81 -8.60 -0.22 -19.67
N MET A 82 -8.19 -0.52 -18.47
CA MET A 82 -8.11 -1.88 -17.93
C MET A 82 -9.02 -2.03 -16.73
N ARG A 83 -9.69 -3.17 -16.62
CA ARG A 83 -10.46 -3.54 -15.42
C ARG A 83 -9.73 -4.63 -14.66
N MET A 84 -9.78 -4.51 -13.35
CA MET A 84 -9.17 -5.42 -12.40
C MET A 84 -10.21 -5.83 -11.36
N ASP A 85 -10.21 -7.10 -10.97
CA ASP A 85 -11.02 -7.55 -9.84
C ASP A 85 -10.18 -7.53 -8.57
N LEU A 86 -10.32 -6.48 -7.77
CA LEU A 86 -9.60 -6.33 -6.50
C LEU A 86 -9.96 -7.41 -5.48
N SER A 87 -11.14 -8.02 -5.58
CA SER A 87 -11.55 -9.09 -4.67
C SER A 87 -10.80 -10.41 -4.93
N SER A 88 -10.23 -10.56 -6.11
CA SER A 88 -9.42 -11.72 -6.49
C SER A 88 -7.93 -11.59 -6.12
N VAL A 89 -7.48 -10.39 -5.75
CA VAL A 89 -6.09 -10.13 -5.35
C VAL A 89 -5.76 -10.84 -4.05
N ARG A 90 -4.60 -11.49 -4.01
CA ARG A 90 -4.14 -12.28 -2.85
C ARG A 90 -2.69 -11.99 -2.51
N LEU A 91 -2.36 -12.10 -1.23
CA LEU A 91 -0.99 -12.19 -0.78
C LEU A 91 -0.65 -13.68 -0.54
N GLU A 92 0.28 -14.20 -1.30
CA GLU A 92 0.78 -15.56 -1.14
C GLU A 92 1.97 -15.55 -0.20
N VAL A 93 1.80 -16.19 0.95
CA VAL A 93 2.79 -16.23 2.04
C VAL A 93 3.40 -17.61 2.08
N PRO A 94 4.74 -17.76 1.92
CA PRO A 94 5.38 -19.07 2.01
C PRO A 94 5.32 -19.60 3.44
N LEU A 95 5.11 -20.91 3.56
CA LEU A 95 5.11 -21.61 4.84
C LEU A 95 6.41 -22.42 4.99
N SER A 96 6.79 -22.69 6.22
CA SER A 96 8.03 -23.44 6.54
C SER A 96 8.04 -24.88 6.06
N ASP A 97 6.88 -25.45 5.74
CA ASP A 97 6.71 -26.81 5.20
C ASP A 97 6.81 -26.87 3.66
N GLY A 98 7.12 -25.76 3.01
CA GLY A 98 7.20 -25.64 1.54
C GLY A 98 5.85 -25.35 0.87
N GLY A 99 4.77 -25.24 1.65
CA GLY A 99 3.46 -24.78 1.17
C GLY A 99 3.37 -23.26 1.06
N SER A 100 2.23 -22.77 0.62
CA SER A 100 1.87 -21.35 0.66
C SER A 100 0.48 -21.15 1.24
N GLN A 101 0.32 -20.05 2.00
CA GLN A 101 -0.97 -19.59 2.45
C GLN A 101 -1.41 -18.40 1.59
N LYS A 102 -2.65 -18.45 1.10
CA LYS A 102 -3.26 -17.35 0.33
C LYS A 102 -4.11 -16.49 1.26
N LEU A 103 -3.72 -15.23 1.41
CA LEU A 103 -4.46 -14.26 2.21
C LEU A 103 -5.27 -13.35 1.29
N GLU A 104 -6.56 -13.22 1.58
CA GLU A 104 -7.44 -12.29 0.88
C GLU A 104 -7.22 -10.86 1.39
N SER A 105 -7.39 -9.88 0.50
CA SER A 105 -7.36 -8.46 0.88
C SER A 105 -8.57 -8.12 1.75
N LEU A 106 -8.29 -7.44 2.88
CA LEU A 106 -9.32 -6.96 3.79
C LEU A 106 -9.94 -5.66 3.25
N GLN A 107 -11.26 -5.58 3.33
CA GLN A 107 -11.99 -4.35 3.08
C GLN A 107 -11.78 -3.33 4.22
N PRO A 108 -11.93 -2.01 3.97
CA PRO A 108 -11.75 -0.99 5.01
C PRO A 108 -12.55 -1.23 6.29
N ARG A 109 -13.76 -1.79 6.18
CA ARG A 109 -14.59 -2.13 7.33
C ARG A 109 -14.05 -3.31 8.14
N GLU A 110 -13.44 -4.28 7.48
CA GLU A 110 -12.81 -5.43 8.11
C GLU A 110 -11.55 -5.01 8.88
N VAL A 111 -10.73 -4.14 8.25
CA VAL A 111 -9.58 -3.49 8.91
C VAL A 111 -10.03 -2.71 10.13
N ALA A 112 -11.07 -1.89 10.00
CA ALA A 112 -11.64 -1.11 11.11
C ALA A 112 -12.11 -2.00 12.25
N THR A 113 -12.74 -3.15 11.94
CA THR A 113 -13.19 -4.12 12.94
C THR A 113 -12.03 -4.67 13.75
N LEU A 114 -10.93 -5.06 13.10
CA LEU A 114 -9.74 -5.57 13.77
C LEU A 114 -9.02 -4.51 14.61
N ILE A 115 -9.05 -3.24 14.18
CA ILE A 115 -8.49 -2.13 14.97
C ILE A 115 -9.33 -1.85 16.22
N VAL A 116 -10.65 -1.87 16.11
CA VAL A 116 -11.56 -1.58 17.22
C VAL A 116 -11.67 -2.76 18.19
N TYR A 117 -11.61 -3.98 17.66
CA TYR A 117 -11.80 -5.23 18.39
C TYR A 117 -10.68 -6.25 18.08
N PRO A 118 -9.47 -6.03 18.55
CA PRO A 118 -8.35 -6.94 18.26
C PRO A 118 -8.55 -8.36 18.80
N ALA A 119 -9.35 -8.54 19.86
CA ALA A 119 -9.73 -9.84 20.43
C ALA A 119 -11.00 -10.45 19.81
N GLY A 120 -11.53 -9.84 18.73
CA GLY A 120 -12.80 -10.22 18.13
C GLY A 120 -13.97 -9.32 18.55
N ALA A 121 -15.00 -9.23 17.69
CA ALA A 121 -16.17 -8.40 17.97
C ALA A 121 -17.00 -8.94 19.14
N PRO A 122 -17.50 -8.07 20.05
CA PRO A 122 -18.17 -8.50 21.27
C PRO A 122 -19.54 -9.16 21.04
N ASN A 123 -20.09 -9.09 19.82
CA ASN A 123 -21.42 -9.65 19.50
C ASN A 123 -21.38 -10.42 18.17
N PRO A 124 -20.94 -11.69 18.17
CA PRO A 124 -20.77 -12.47 16.95
C PRO A 124 -22.09 -12.85 16.24
N SER A 125 -23.25 -12.63 16.87
CA SER A 125 -24.55 -13.03 16.32
C SER A 125 -25.09 -12.13 15.22
N SER A 126 -24.57 -10.91 15.05
CA SER A 126 -25.07 -9.89 14.11
C SER A 126 -24.06 -9.46 13.05
N GLY A 127 -23.08 -10.28 12.73
CA GLY A 127 -22.01 -9.94 11.81
C GLY A 127 -21.73 -10.97 10.71
N ARG A 128 -21.00 -10.56 9.68
CA ARG A 128 -20.44 -11.44 8.67
C ARG A 128 -19.20 -12.14 9.22
N ARG A 129 -19.13 -13.45 9.08
CA ARG A 129 -17.94 -14.23 9.46
C ARG A 129 -16.93 -14.23 8.30
N LEU A 130 -15.68 -13.89 8.62
CA LEU A 130 -14.53 -14.02 7.72
C LEU A 130 -13.83 -15.36 7.93
N PRO A 131 -13.00 -15.81 6.95
CA PRO A 131 -12.05 -16.89 7.16
C PRO A 131 -11.19 -16.62 8.40
N GLY A 132 -11.00 -17.65 9.25
CA GLY A 132 -10.31 -17.48 10.54
C GLY A 132 -11.21 -17.12 11.73
N GLY A 133 -12.54 -17.09 11.56
CA GLY A 133 -13.49 -16.90 12.65
C GLY A 133 -13.75 -15.45 13.08
N ILE A 134 -13.20 -14.48 12.37
CA ILE A 134 -13.40 -13.04 12.61
C ILE A 134 -14.85 -12.67 12.29
N VAL A 135 -15.52 -11.96 13.18
CA VAL A 135 -16.88 -11.45 12.96
C VAL A 135 -16.86 -9.95 12.77
N VAL A 136 -17.38 -9.48 11.63
CA VAL A 136 -17.53 -8.05 11.32
C VAL A 136 -18.95 -7.61 11.66
N PRO A 137 -19.17 -6.72 12.64
CA PRO A 137 -20.49 -6.24 13.01
C PRO A 137 -21.17 -5.49 11.85
N LEU A 138 -22.48 -5.69 11.67
CA LEU A 138 -23.22 -5.00 10.60
C LEU A 138 -23.39 -3.50 10.86
N HIS A 139 -23.60 -3.11 12.11
CA HIS A 139 -23.77 -1.72 12.52
C HIS A 139 -23.02 -1.45 13.83
N ASP A 140 -21.89 -0.77 13.74
CA ASP A 140 -21.12 -0.30 14.88
C ASP A 140 -20.51 1.07 14.56
N LYS A 141 -20.96 2.10 15.28
CA LYS A 141 -20.55 3.49 15.04
C LYS A 141 -19.02 3.69 15.13
N LYS A 142 -18.34 2.94 16.03
CA LYS A 142 -16.87 3.04 16.16
C LYS A 142 -16.18 2.42 14.97
N VAL A 143 -16.66 1.25 14.51
CA VAL A 143 -16.15 0.58 13.31
C VAL A 143 -16.42 1.43 12.09
N ASP A 144 -17.61 1.99 11.94
CA ASP A 144 -17.98 2.84 10.82
C ASP A 144 -17.09 4.08 10.75
N GLN A 145 -16.86 4.76 11.89
CA GLN A 145 -15.95 5.91 11.95
C GLN A 145 -14.53 5.56 11.53
N VAL A 146 -13.96 4.47 12.05
CA VAL A 146 -12.60 4.04 11.68
C VAL A 146 -12.54 3.61 10.21
N SER A 147 -13.58 2.95 9.70
CA SER A 147 -13.68 2.58 8.29
C SER A 147 -13.64 3.79 7.36
N GLU A 148 -14.37 4.86 7.71
CA GLU A 148 -14.35 6.11 6.93
C GLU A 148 -12.98 6.83 6.98
N GLU A 149 -12.21 6.69 8.06
CA GLU A 149 -10.84 7.22 8.16
C GLU A 149 -9.84 6.43 7.28
N ILE A 150 -10.06 5.12 7.09
CA ILE A 150 -9.18 4.24 6.31
C ILE A 150 -9.52 4.26 4.82
N ARG A 151 -10.80 4.31 4.47
CA ARG A 151 -11.32 4.22 3.10
C ARG A 151 -10.60 5.12 2.08
N PRO A 152 -10.29 6.41 2.35
CA PRO A 152 -9.63 7.27 1.37
C PRO A 152 -8.21 6.82 1.00
N ARG A 153 -7.63 5.91 1.77
CA ARG A 153 -6.29 5.36 1.51
C ARG A 153 -6.33 3.98 0.85
N ALA A 154 -7.46 3.29 0.96
CA ALA A 154 -7.60 1.98 0.34
C ALA A 154 -7.55 2.07 -1.19
N LEU A 155 -7.00 1.08 -1.82
CA LEU A 155 -7.12 0.88 -3.26
C LEU A 155 -8.52 0.30 -3.52
N ASP A 156 -9.43 1.12 -4.04
CA ASP A 156 -10.84 0.75 -4.32
C ASP A 156 -11.23 0.93 -5.80
N ALA A 157 -10.31 1.43 -6.63
CA ALA A 157 -10.55 1.61 -8.05
C ALA A 157 -10.35 0.29 -8.83
N ASP A 158 -11.40 -0.23 -9.43
CA ASP A 158 -11.40 -1.43 -10.27
C ASP A 158 -11.03 -1.15 -11.74
N ILE A 159 -10.99 0.14 -12.13
CA ILE A 159 -10.63 0.58 -13.48
C ILE A 159 -9.35 1.41 -13.43
N VAL A 160 -8.36 1.00 -14.23
CA VAL A 160 -7.14 1.75 -14.48
C VAL A 160 -7.30 2.52 -15.80
N PRO A 161 -7.43 3.86 -15.77
CA PRO A 161 -7.60 4.64 -16.98
C PRO A 161 -6.40 4.52 -17.94
N PRO A 162 -6.58 4.85 -19.24
CA PRO A 162 -5.47 4.87 -20.19
C PRO A 162 -4.35 5.82 -19.76
N LEU A 163 -3.10 5.39 -19.90
CA LEU A 163 -1.90 6.20 -19.63
C LEU A 163 -1.87 6.82 -18.22
N ALA A 164 -2.60 6.22 -17.27
CA ALA A 164 -2.74 6.71 -15.91
C ALA A 164 -2.14 5.74 -14.88
N THR A 165 -1.93 6.28 -13.69
CA THR A 165 -1.53 5.50 -12.50
C THR A 165 -2.61 5.64 -11.44
N ILE A 166 -3.08 4.51 -10.89
CA ILE A 166 -3.86 4.48 -9.66
C ILE A 166 -2.96 4.06 -8.51
N HIS A 167 -3.30 4.49 -7.31
CA HIS A 167 -2.49 4.26 -6.11
C HIS A 167 -3.40 4.11 -4.90
N GLY A 168 -3.02 3.21 -3.98
CA GLY A 168 -3.72 3.00 -2.73
C GLY A 168 -3.09 1.88 -1.92
N TYR A 169 -3.75 1.50 -0.82
CA TYR A 169 -3.31 0.44 0.07
C TYR A 169 -4.23 -0.77 -0.03
N LEU A 170 -3.63 -1.95 -0.13
CA LEU A 170 -4.28 -3.23 0.14
C LEU A 170 -3.91 -3.67 1.56
N PHE A 171 -4.82 -4.34 2.25
CA PHE A 171 -4.65 -4.72 3.64
C PHE A 171 -4.72 -6.24 3.79
N PHE A 172 -3.75 -6.83 4.50
CA PHE A 172 -3.68 -8.27 4.74
C PHE A 172 -3.47 -8.57 6.22
N ASN A 173 -4.23 -9.50 6.78
CA ASN A 173 -4.06 -9.89 8.18
C ASN A 173 -2.90 -10.89 8.31
N LEU A 174 -1.78 -10.44 8.87
CA LEU A 174 -0.61 -11.26 9.19
C LEU A 174 -0.56 -11.70 10.64
N SER A 175 -1.57 -11.36 11.46
CA SER A 175 -1.62 -11.69 12.89
C SER A 175 -0.33 -11.34 13.62
N HIS A 176 0.22 -10.15 13.37
CA HIS A 176 1.50 -9.61 13.87
C HIS A 176 2.77 -10.31 13.36
N ASN A 177 2.67 -11.31 12.49
CA ASN A 177 3.85 -11.98 11.92
C ASN A 177 4.35 -11.28 10.65
N PHE A 178 4.80 -10.04 10.76
CA PHE A 178 5.25 -9.21 9.63
C PHE A 178 6.50 -9.74 8.93
N LYS A 179 7.25 -10.67 9.56
CA LYS A 179 8.40 -11.31 8.91
C LYS A 179 7.99 -12.10 7.67
N LEU A 180 6.77 -12.62 7.64
CA LEU A 180 6.25 -13.36 6.50
C LEU A 180 6.10 -12.50 5.25
N ALA A 181 5.93 -11.18 5.41
CA ALA A 181 5.74 -10.28 4.27
C ALA A 181 6.98 -10.17 3.38
N ALA A 182 8.19 -10.34 3.93
CA ALA A 182 9.44 -10.20 3.17
C ALA A 182 9.60 -11.23 2.05
N ASP A 183 9.04 -12.44 2.26
CA ASP A 183 9.12 -13.54 1.30
C ASP A 183 7.80 -13.79 0.56
N SER A 184 6.83 -12.87 0.74
CA SER A 184 5.50 -13.00 0.15
C SER A 184 5.46 -12.45 -1.27
N THR A 185 4.47 -12.93 -2.04
CA THR A 185 4.20 -12.46 -3.40
C THR A 185 2.77 -11.92 -3.47
N LEU A 186 2.61 -10.71 -3.99
CA LEU A 186 1.31 -10.16 -4.34
C LEU A 186 0.88 -10.77 -5.68
N TYR A 187 -0.19 -11.55 -5.67
CA TYR A 187 -0.78 -12.17 -6.85
C TYR A 187 -2.00 -11.39 -7.30
N VAL A 188 -1.99 -10.90 -8.54
CA VAL A 188 -3.06 -10.10 -9.14
C VAL A 188 -3.57 -10.78 -10.41
N PRO A 189 -4.62 -11.59 -10.31
CA PRO A 189 -5.27 -12.22 -11.46
C PRO A 189 -6.31 -11.30 -12.11
N ASP A 190 -7.00 -11.81 -13.14
CA ASP A 190 -8.26 -11.28 -13.67
C ASP A 190 -8.24 -9.82 -14.14
N ILE A 191 -7.16 -9.44 -14.82
CA ILE A 191 -7.08 -8.12 -15.46
C ILE A 191 -7.58 -8.25 -16.90
N LYS A 192 -8.42 -7.31 -17.34
CA LYS A 192 -9.04 -7.30 -18.68
C LYS A 192 -8.96 -5.93 -19.33
N ILE A 193 -8.61 -5.89 -20.60
CA ILE A 193 -8.65 -4.67 -21.41
C ILE A 193 -10.10 -4.38 -21.81
N ILE A 194 -10.52 -3.11 -21.70
CA ILE A 194 -11.85 -2.61 -22.12
C ILE A 194 -11.66 -1.72 -23.36
N PRO A 195 -12.52 -1.77 -24.39
CA PRO A 195 -13.59 -2.72 -24.62
C PRO A 195 -13.07 -4.07 -25.12
N GLY A 196 -13.89 -5.10 -25.04
CA GLY A 196 -13.59 -6.42 -25.59
C GLY A 196 -13.29 -7.49 -24.53
N ASN A 197 -13.07 -7.11 -23.27
CA ASN A 197 -12.79 -8.02 -22.15
C ASN A 197 -11.64 -8.99 -22.43
N LYS A 198 -10.63 -8.56 -23.20
CA LYS A 198 -9.45 -9.37 -23.48
C LYS A 198 -8.68 -9.56 -22.16
N PRO A 199 -8.52 -10.80 -21.68
CA PRO A 199 -7.76 -11.06 -20.46
C PRO A 199 -6.27 -10.80 -20.69
N LEU A 200 -5.59 -10.29 -19.68
CA LEU A 200 -4.13 -10.26 -19.55
C LEU A 200 -3.67 -11.49 -18.75
N MET A 201 -2.37 -11.74 -18.78
CA MET A 201 -1.75 -12.67 -17.84
C MET A 201 -1.87 -12.11 -16.41
N PHE A 202 -1.76 -12.99 -15.42
CA PHE A 202 -1.68 -12.59 -14.02
C PHE A 202 -0.34 -11.89 -13.75
N PHE A 203 -0.29 -11.08 -12.69
CA PHE A 203 0.91 -10.41 -12.21
C PHE A 203 1.34 -11.01 -10.87
N GLU A 204 2.66 -11.16 -10.70
CA GLU A 204 3.29 -11.64 -9.47
C GLU A 204 4.36 -10.65 -9.01
N VAL A 205 4.07 -9.91 -7.97
CA VAL A 205 5.01 -8.93 -7.39
C VAL A 205 5.64 -9.53 -6.13
N ALA A 206 6.87 -10.01 -6.24
CA ALA A 206 7.63 -10.49 -5.09
C ALA A 206 7.99 -9.33 -4.17
N LEU A 207 7.59 -9.39 -2.88
CA LEU A 207 7.82 -8.33 -1.90
C LEU A 207 9.24 -8.38 -1.30
N ALA A 208 10.01 -9.43 -1.59
CA ALA A 208 11.42 -9.49 -1.21
C ALA A 208 12.17 -8.27 -1.76
N PRO A 209 13.06 -7.64 -0.97
CA PRO A 209 13.92 -6.61 -1.51
C PRO A 209 14.71 -7.23 -2.67
N ALA A 210 14.61 -6.63 -3.86
CA ALA A 210 15.42 -7.05 -4.98
C ALA A 210 16.87 -7.06 -4.51
N VAL A 211 17.48 -8.23 -4.45
CA VAL A 211 18.93 -8.33 -4.23
C VAL A 211 19.54 -7.58 -5.42
N PRO A 212 20.31 -6.51 -5.19
CA PRO A 212 20.92 -5.79 -6.31
C PRO A 212 21.73 -6.82 -7.08
N GLU A 213 21.37 -7.03 -8.35
CA GLU A 213 22.17 -7.87 -9.25
C GLU A 213 23.59 -7.31 -9.22
N THR A 214 24.51 -8.04 -8.59
CA THR A 214 25.92 -7.72 -8.63
C THR A 214 26.28 -7.73 -10.12
N PRO A 215 26.73 -6.59 -10.69
CA PRO A 215 27.06 -6.55 -12.10
C PRO A 215 28.06 -7.67 -12.37
N ALA A 216 27.73 -8.55 -13.32
CA ALA A 216 28.55 -9.66 -13.70
C ALA A 216 29.97 -9.13 -13.98
N SER A 217 30.94 -9.61 -13.23
CA SER A 217 32.34 -9.26 -13.44
C SER A 217 32.70 -9.51 -14.90
N PRO A 218 33.33 -8.53 -15.61
CA PRO A 218 33.73 -8.74 -16.98
C PRO A 218 34.63 -9.97 -17.07
N PRO A 219 34.52 -10.78 -18.15
CA PRO A 219 35.35 -11.97 -18.30
C PRO A 219 36.83 -11.58 -18.28
N ALA A 220 37.57 -12.23 -17.38
CA ALA A 220 39.00 -12.05 -17.28
C ALA A 220 39.62 -12.35 -18.67
N THR A 221 40.20 -11.32 -19.28
CA THR A 221 41.01 -11.46 -20.50
C THR A 221 42.27 -12.19 -20.07
N SER A 222 42.37 -13.45 -20.43
CA SER A 222 43.61 -14.22 -20.26
C SER A 222 44.67 -13.74 -21.29
N PRO A 223 45.93 -13.68 -20.88
CA PRO A 223 47.04 -13.21 -21.73
C PRO A 223 47.41 -14.17 -22.88
#